data_05e9424ea741d5dde8b4b05f95826251
#
_entry.id   05e9424ea741d5dde8b4b05f95826251
#
_cell.length_a   1.000
_cell.length_b   1.000
_cell.length_c   1.000
_cell.angle_alpha   90.00
_cell.angle_beta   90.00
_cell.angle_gamma   90.00
#
_symmetry.space_group_name_H-M   'P 1'
#
loop_
_entity.id
_entity.type
_entity.pdbx_description
1 polymer ?
#
loop_
_entity_poly.entity_id
_entity_poly.type
_entity_poly.pdbx_seq_one_letter_code
_entity_poly.pdbx_strand_id
1 'polypeptide(L)'
;MKIVYVVGGLLAPNGMSSVLSAKINYLAEHTDYELYMILTEKSGHPWCYQINPKVKWVNFDINFDELDTMPLYRKIFFYMLKQRRYKKMFTDYLMEIRPDITVSTVRREINFINDIPDGSKKIGEIHFNRTNYREFKKKWLPDFFNRFVTKLWIHSLLKQLKRLDRFVVLSEEDYKNWPELNNKIVIPNSISYYPDFQSTCENKRAIAVGRYTYQKGFDLLLQAWRIVFEKHPDWRLDIYGSGEREEYERLGKELGVSEVVTCHPAVSDIYEKYRESSIFVLSSRYEGFGLVLAEAMSTGVPAVSFACPCGPSDIIHDGIDGILVENGNIQALADGICLLIENETFRKRLGEEATKSVSCFSQDLIMNQWGNLFNLMMKKNTLS
;
A
#
# COMPACT_ATOMS: atom_id res chain seq x y z
N MET A 1 -16.80 -5.18 21.56
CA MET A 1 -16.26 -6.16 20.59
C MET A 1 -14.74 -6.16 20.71
N LYS A 2 -14.12 -7.33 20.82
CA LYS A 2 -12.66 -7.50 20.90
C LYS A 2 -12.10 -7.80 19.51
N ILE A 3 -11.18 -6.98 19.02
CA ILE A 3 -10.57 -7.15 17.70
C ILE A 3 -9.07 -7.23 17.84
N VAL A 4 -8.46 -8.26 17.27
CA VAL A 4 -7.01 -8.43 17.18
C VAL A 4 -6.54 -8.13 15.77
N TYR A 5 -5.58 -7.22 15.63
CA TYR A 5 -4.85 -6.93 14.38
C TYR A 5 -3.46 -7.55 14.40
N VAL A 6 -3.10 -8.26 13.33
CA VAL A 6 -1.75 -8.79 13.13
C VAL A 6 -1.03 -7.86 12.16
N VAL A 7 -0.13 -7.03 12.67
CA VAL A 7 0.48 -5.93 11.90
C VAL A 7 1.83 -6.31 11.29
N GLY A 8 2.52 -7.31 11.84
CA GLY A 8 3.87 -7.68 11.41
C GLY A 8 4.95 -6.76 11.95
N GLY A 9 4.90 -5.46 11.68
CA GLY A 9 5.87 -4.51 12.24
C GLY A 9 5.57 -3.04 11.95
N LEU A 10 6.14 -2.15 12.78
CA LEU A 10 5.99 -0.69 12.74
C LEU A 10 7.34 0.05 12.71
N LEU A 11 8.47 -0.67 12.56
CA LEU A 11 9.83 -0.11 12.64
C LEU A 11 10.25 0.67 11.39
N ALA A 12 9.63 0.40 10.24
CA ALA A 12 9.96 1.07 8.99
C ALA A 12 8.77 1.85 8.44
N PRO A 13 8.96 3.09 7.97
CA PRO A 13 7.90 3.85 7.34
C PRO A 13 7.56 3.20 5.99
N ASN A 14 6.32 2.72 5.88
CA ASN A 14 5.77 2.17 4.64
C ASN A 14 4.26 2.35 4.60
N GLY A 15 3.66 2.34 3.39
CA GLY A 15 2.25 2.61 3.20
C GLY A 15 1.31 1.67 3.97
N MET A 16 1.66 0.37 4.09
CA MET A 16 0.85 -0.59 4.84
C MET A 16 0.83 -0.26 6.35
N SER A 17 2.01 -0.01 6.94
CA SER A 17 2.11 0.33 8.38
C SER A 17 1.43 1.66 8.68
N SER A 18 1.52 2.65 7.78
CA SER A 18 0.81 3.93 7.90
C SER A 18 -0.70 3.74 7.94
N VAL A 19 -1.26 3.02 6.96
CA VAL A 19 -2.70 2.77 6.87
C VAL A 19 -3.22 1.98 8.07
N LEU A 20 -2.51 0.92 8.48
CA LEU A 20 -2.92 0.10 9.63
C LEU A 20 -2.87 0.89 10.93
N SER A 21 -1.84 1.71 11.14
CA SER A 21 -1.74 2.58 12.33
C SER A 21 -2.87 3.60 12.36
N ALA A 22 -3.15 4.26 11.24
CA ALA A 22 -4.24 5.22 11.13
C ALA A 22 -5.61 4.56 11.39
N LYS A 23 -5.85 3.38 10.80
CA LYS A 23 -7.07 2.58 11.01
C LYS A 23 -7.26 2.21 12.49
N ILE A 24 -6.23 1.63 13.11
CA ILE A 24 -6.29 1.18 14.49
C ILE A 24 -6.51 2.37 15.44
N ASN A 25 -5.83 3.49 15.21
CA ASN A 25 -6.00 4.72 15.98
C ASN A 25 -7.42 5.27 15.84
N TYR A 26 -7.93 5.37 14.62
CA TYR A 26 -9.29 5.84 14.38
C TYR A 26 -10.33 4.97 15.12
N LEU A 27 -10.22 3.65 15.02
CA LEU A 27 -11.13 2.74 15.71
C LEU A 27 -11.03 2.89 17.24
N ALA A 28 -9.83 3.12 17.78
CA ALA A 28 -9.63 3.35 19.22
C ALA A 28 -10.24 4.65 19.72
N GLU A 29 -10.32 5.68 18.86
CA GLU A 29 -10.87 6.99 19.20
C GLU A 29 -12.38 7.07 19.04
N HIS A 30 -12.92 6.44 17.98
CA HIS A 30 -14.30 6.63 17.56
C HIS A 30 -15.23 5.44 17.84
N THR A 31 -14.72 4.37 18.49
CA THR A 31 -15.53 3.19 18.81
C THR A 31 -15.23 2.67 20.22
N ASP A 32 -16.15 1.88 20.76
CA ASP A 32 -15.98 1.15 22.04
C ASP A 32 -15.33 -0.24 21.83
N TYR A 33 -14.56 -0.43 20.75
CA TYR A 33 -13.89 -1.70 20.52
C TYR A 33 -12.67 -1.86 21.43
N GLU A 34 -12.51 -3.04 22.00
CA GLU A 34 -11.24 -3.43 22.63
C GLU A 34 -10.26 -3.87 21.55
N LEU A 35 -9.28 -3.04 21.28
CA LEU A 35 -8.31 -3.28 20.22
C LEU A 35 -7.02 -3.88 20.77
N TYR A 36 -6.56 -4.93 20.09
CA TYR A 36 -5.31 -5.62 20.36
C TYR A 36 -4.46 -5.66 19.10
N MET A 37 -3.15 -5.56 19.27
CA MET A 37 -2.20 -5.60 18.17
C MET A 37 -1.10 -6.63 18.45
N ILE A 38 -0.85 -7.50 17.49
CA ILE A 38 0.25 -8.47 17.51
C ILE A 38 1.33 -8.03 16.55
N LEU A 39 2.56 -7.92 17.08
CA LEU A 39 3.77 -7.61 16.33
C LEU A 39 4.71 -8.82 16.33
N THR A 40 5.57 -8.91 15.32
CA THR A 40 6.54 -10.02 15.17
C THR A 40 7.97 -9.53 14.90
N GLU A 41 8.18 -8.23 14.94
CA GLU A 41 9.46 -7.58 14.67
C GLU A 41 10.37 -7.51 15.89
N LYS A 42 11.61 -7.06 15.68
CA LYS A 42 12.62 -6.93 16.73
C LYS A 42 12.19 -5.93 17.81
N SER A 43 12.17 -6.37 19.05
CA SER A 43 11.85 -5.52 20.19
C SER A 43 12.95 -4.49 20.48
N GLY A 44 12.58 -3.41 21.21
CA GLY A 44 13.55 -2.40 21.67
C GLY A 44 13.88 -1.30 20.64
N HIS A 45 13.26 -1.28 19.48
CA HIS A 45 13.36 -0.19 18.52
C HIS A 45 12.12 0.71 18.56
N PRO A 46 12.27 2.04 18.41
CA PRO A 46 11.13 2.96 18.37
C PRO A 46 10.29 2.71 17.11
N TRP A 47 8.98 2.79 17.27
CA TRP A 47 8.06 2.70 16.14
C TRP A 47 8.03 4.01 15.35
N CYS A 48 7.86 3.91 14.05
CA CYS A 48 7.70 5.07 13.15
C CYS A 48 6.32 5.73 13.28
N TYR A 49 5.34 5.04 13.87
CA TYR A 49 3.98 5.53 14.00
C TYR A 49 3.55 5.49 15.47
N GLN A 50 2.88 6.54 15.91
CA GLN A 50 2.25 6.56 17.23
C GLN A 50 0.99 5.71 17.22
N ILE A 51 0.82 4.90 18.27
CA ILE A 51 -0.38 4.08 18.46
C ILE A 51 -1.12 4.62 19.68
N ASN A 52 -2.45 4.72 19.55
CA ASN A 52 -3.32 5.21 20.61
C ASN A 52 -3.14 4.36 21.89
N PRO A 53 -2.98 5.00 23.07
CA PRO A 53 -2.75 4.28 24.33
C PRO A 53 -3.85 3.30 24.73
N LYS A 54 -5.05 3.43 24.19
CA LYS A 54 -6.15 2.47 24.41
C LYS A 54 -5.91 1.11 23.73
N VAL A 55 -4.99 1.05 22.76
CA VAL A 55 -4.68 -0.19 22.02
C VAL A 55 -3.71 -1.03 22.85
N LYS A 56 -4.14 -2.22 23.21
CA LYS A 56 -3.28 -3.21 23.88
C LYS A 56 -2.42 -3.91 22.82
N TRP A 57 -1.14 -4.12 23.10
CA TRP A 57 -0.27 -4.75 22.12
C TRP A 57 0.69 -5.75 22.75
N VAL A 58 1.13 -6.70 21.94
CA VAL A 58 2.19 -7.65 22.26
C VAL A 58 3.14 -7.79 21.09
N ASN A 59 4.44 -7.89 21.39
CA ASN A 59 5.43 -8.22 20.37
C ASN A 59 6.01 -9.61 20.68
N PHE A 60 5.88 -10.52 19.73
CA PHE A 60 6.38 -11.89 19.88
C PHE A 60 7.88 -12.02 19.59
N ASP A 61 8.51 -10.98 19.07
CA ASP A 61 9.95 -10.93 18.80
C ASP A 61 10.44 -12.15 18.00
N ILE A 62 9.74 -12.48 16.93
CA ILE A 62 10.06 -13.63 16.08
C ILE A 62 11.21 -13.32 15.11
N ASN A 63 11.28 -12.09 14.59
CA ASN A 63 12.37 -11.58 13.75
C ASN A 63 12.65 -12.45 12.52
N PHE A 64 11.65 -12.61 11.68
CA PHE A 64 11.80 -13.42 10.46
C PHE A 64 12.82 -12.82 9.48
N ASP A 65 13.07 -11.51 9.52
CA ASP A 65 13.98 -10.80 8.61
C ASP A 65 15.45 -11.23 8.81
N GLU A 66 15.80 -11.74 10.01
CA GLU A 66 17.11 -12.36 10.26
C GLU A 66 17.42 -13.55 9.34
N LEU A 67 16.38 -14.15 8.75
CA LEU A 67 16.55 -15.28 7.83
C LEU A 67 17.05 -14.82 6.43
N ASP A 68 16.97 -13.54 6.09
CA ASP A 68 17.24 -13.09 4.73
C ASP A 68 18.72 -13.15 4.37
N THR A 69 19.60 -13.06 5.37
CA THR A 69 21.06 -13.19 5.23
C THR A 69 21.57 -14.64 5.27
N MET A 70 20.69 -15.63 5.57
CA MET A 70 21.09 -17.02 5.78
C MET A 70 21.14 -17.83 4.47
N PRO A 71 22.07 -18.81 4.36
CA PRO A 71 22.06 -19.81 3.30
C PRO A 71 20.74 -20.60 3.28
N LEU A 72 20.29 -21.05 2.09
CA LEU A 72 18.96 -21.63 1.89
C LEU A 72 18.61 -22.76 2.85
N TYR A 73 19.54 -23.73 3.08
CA TYR A 73 19.29 -24.87 3.95
C TYR A 73 19.08 -24.45 5.44
N ARG A 74 19.87 -23.48 5.92
CA ARG A 74 19.71 -22.90 7.26
C ARG A 74 18.42 -22.08 7.34
N LYS A 75 18.14 -21.30 6.30
CA LYS A 75 16.91 -20.48 6.19
C LYS A 75 15.67 -21.36 6.34
N ILE A 76 15.59 -22.52 5.65
CA ILE A 76 14.46 -23.45 5.75
C ILE A 76 14.32 -24.00 7.16
N PHE A 77 15.42 -24.48 7.77
CA PHE A 77 15.41 -25.05 9.11
C PHE A 77 14.96 -24.02 10.15
N PHE A 78 15.59 -22.85 10.20
CA PHE A 78 15.22 -21.79 11.14
C PHE A 78 13.84 -21.21 10.88
N TYR A 79 13.41 -21.14 9.61
CA TYR A 79 12.04 -20.76 9.27
C TYR A 79 11.01 -21.69 9.92
N MET A 80 11.21 -23.01 9.84
CA MET A 80 10.31 -23.98 10.47
C MET A 80 10.28 -23.84 12.01
N LEU A 81 11.42 -23.61 12.65
CA LEU A 81 11.50 -23.39 14.09
C LEU A 81 10.77 -22.09 14.49
N LYS A 82 11.06 -20.97 13.82
CA LYS A 82 10.40 -19.70 14.06
C LYS A 82 8.89 -19.79 13.79
N GLN A 83 8.47 -20.50 12.76
CA GLN A 83 7.05 -20.68 12.43
C GLN A 83 6.32 -21.51 13.52
N ARG A 84 6.96 -22.55 14.07
CA ARG A 84 6.39 -23.32 15.19
C ARG A 84 6.27 -22.49 16.45
N ARG A 85 7.32 -21.72 16.80
CA ARG A 85 7.31 -20.80 17.95
C ARG A 85 6.21 -19.76 17.76
N TYR A 86 6.13 -19.15 16.58
CA TYR A 86 5.11 -18.15 16.23
C TYR A 86 3.69 -18.72 16.37
N LYS A 87 3.43 -19.90 15.78
CA LYS A 87 2.12 -20.57 15.89
C LYS A 87 1.75 -20.82 17.36
N LYS A 88 2.69 -21.29 18.20
CA LYS A 88 2.42 -21.53 19.61
C LYS A 88 2.05 -20.24 20.34
N MET A 89 2.92 -19.23 20.30
CA MET A 89 2.70 -17.96 21.00
C MET A 89 1.40 -17.29 20.53
N PHE A 90 1.15 -17.33 19.24
CA PHE A 90 -0.06 -16.77 18.63
C PHE A 90 -1.32 -17.50 19.12
N THR A 91 -1.27 -18.84 19.15
CA THR A 91 -2.39 -19.65 19.64
C THR A 91 -2.66 -19.39 21.11
N ASP A 92 -1.62 -19.43 21.97
CA ASP A 92 -1.73 -19.20 23.41
C ASP A 92 -2.37 -17.82 23.67
N TYR A 93 -1.90 -16.79 22.97
CA TYR A 93 -2.41 -15.43 23.12
C TYR A 93 -3.87 -15.27 22.67
N LEU A 94 -4.27 -15.83 21.52
CA LEU A 94 -5.68 -15.76 21.07
C LEU A 94 -6.60 -16.57 21.98
N MET A 95 -6.16 -17.72 22.50
CA MET A 95 -6.94 -18.53 23.46
C MET A 95 -7.14 -17.81 24.79
N GLU A 96 -6.16 -16.99 25.22
CA GLU A 96 -6.26 -16.15 26.41
C GLU A 96 -7.25 -15.00 26.22
N ILE A 97 -7.07 -14.21 25.13
CA ILE A 97 -7.89 -13.00 24.83
C ILE A 97 -9.31 -13.38 24.43
N ARG A 98 -9.47 -14.47 23.65
CA ARG A 98 -10.73 -14.87 23.00
C ARG A 98 -11.38 -13.70 22.26
N PRO A 99 -10.76 -13.21 21.20
CA PRO A 99 -11.31 -12.09 20.44
C PRO A 99 -12.58 -12.50 19.69
N ASP A 100 -13.39 -11.50 19.32
CA ASP A 100 -14.53 -11.70 18.44
C ASP A 100 -14.07 -11.79 16.98
N ILE A 101 -13.06 -10.98 16.63
CA ILE A 101 -12.51 -10.88 15.26
C ILE A 101 -10.98 -10.86 15.33
N THR A 102 -10.34 -11.60 14.42
CA THR A 102 -8.89 -11.53 14.17
C THR A 102 -8.65 -11.10 12.73
N VAL A 103 -7.98 -9.96 12.54
CA VAL A 103 -7.59 -9.41 11.24
C VAL A 103 -6.13 -9.71 10.97
N SER A 104 -5.86 -10.50 9.93
CA SER A 104 -4.53 -10.87 9.45
C SER A 104 -4.14 -10.02 8.26
N THR A 105 -2.91 -9.51 8.21
CA THR A 105 -2.35 -8.87 7.02
C THR A 105 -1.84 -9.88 5.97
N VAL A 106 -2.32 -11.10 6.03
CA VAL A 106 -2.02 -12.20 5.07
C VAL A 106 -0.51 -12.45 4.93
N ARG A 107 0.21 -12.41 6.04
CA ARG A 107 1.64 -12.73 6.07
C ARG A 107 1.86 -14.20 6.48
N ARG A 108 2.75 -14.44 7.43
CA ARG A 108 3.15 -15.81 7.83
C ARG A 108 2.11 -16.53 8.70
N GLU A 109 1.29 -15.78 9.43
CA GLU A 109 0.18 -16.28 10.25
C GLU A 109 -0.93 -16.94 9.43
N ILE A 110 -1.08 -16.57 8.14
CA ILE A 110 -2.08 -17.16 7.26
C ILE A 110 -1.93 -18.70 7.14
N ASN A 111 -0.73 -19.23 7.35
CA ASN A 111 -0.48 -20.66 7.27
C ASN A 111 -1.15 -21.47 8.41
N PHE A 112 -1.55 -20.82 9.51
CA PHE A 112 -2.10 -21.52 10.68
C PHE A 112 -3.27 -20.80 11.38
N ILE A 113 -3.58 -19.55 11.03
CA ILE A 113 -4.59 -18.74 11.73
C ILE A 113 -5.96 -19.42 11.75
N ASN A 114 -6.30 -20.11 10.66
CA ASN A 114 -7.56 -20.85 10.53
C ASN A 114 -7.64 -22.12 11.36
N ASP A 115 -6.52 -22.59 11.92
CA ASP A 115 -6.46 -23.80 12.73
C ASP A 115 -6.61 -23.51 14.24
N ILE A 116 -6.69 -22.24 14.63
CA ILE A 116 -6.77 -21.83 16.04
C ILE A 116 -8.23 -21.82 16.47
N PRO A 117 -8.61 -22.62 17.48
CA PRO A 117 -10.00 -22.77 17.92
C PRO A 117 -10.40 -21.72 18.98
N ASP A 118 -10.03 -20.46 18.77
CA ASP A 118 -10.32 -19.33 19.67
C ASP A 118 -11.74 -18.77 19.53
N GLY A 119 -12.50 -19.26 18.54
CA GLY A 119 -13.88 -18.85 18.24
C GLY A 119 -13.99 -17.54 17.43
N SER A 120 -12.91 -16.79 17.19
CA SER A 120 -12.99 -15.53 16.46
C SER A 120 -13.23 -15.72 14.97
N LYS A 121 -13.90 -14.73 14.38
CA LYS A 121 -13.98 -14.59 12.93
C LYS A 121 -12.64 -14.18 12.35
N LYS A 122 -12.22 -14.84 11.26
CA LYS A 122 -10.93 -14.61 10.62
C LYS A 122 -11.11 -13.76 9.36
N ILE A 123 -10.52 -12.57 9.38
CA ILE A 123 -10.46 -11.67 8.22
C ILE A 123 -9.00 -11.62 7.73
N GLY A 124 -8.81 -11.77 6.42
CA GLY A 124 -7.52 -11.48 5.79
C GLY A 124 -7.60 -10.15 5.04
N GLU A 125 -6.67 -9.24 5.27
CA GLU A 125 -6.54 -7.97 4.55
C GLU A 125 -5.22 -7.97 3.79
N ILE A 126 -5.28 -7.88 2.45
CA ILE A 126 -4.07 -7.90 1.63
C ILE A 126 -3.73 -6.50 1.15
N HIS A 127 -2.44 -6.11 1.32
CA HIS A 127 -1.91 -4.80 0.90
C HIS A 127 -1.01 -4.89 -0.34
N PHE A 128 -0.99 -6.02 -1.00
CA PHE A 128 -0.19 -6.28 -2.20
C PHE A 128 -1.10 -6.88 -3.26
N ASN A 129 -0.86 -6.56 -4.53
CA ASN A 129 -1.60 -7.20 -5.59
C ASN A 129 -1.18 -8.67 -5.77
N ARG A 130 -2.09 -9.49 -6.30
CA ARG A 130 -1.86 -10.93 -6.51
C ARG A 130 -0.65 -11.22 -7.40
N THR A 131 -0.46 -10.46 -8.46
CA THR A 131 0.56 -10.74 -9.49
C THR A 131 1.98 -10.60 -8.96
N ASN A 132 2.18 -9.73 -7.96
CA ASN A 132 3.49 -9.49 -7.34
C ASN A 132 3.62 -10.11 -5.94
N TYR A 133 2.57 -10.82 -5.47
CA TYR A 133 2.58 -11.46 -4.17
C TYR A 133 3.29 -12.80 -4.23
N ARG A 134 4.45 -12.90 -3.56
CA ARG A 134 5.24 -14.13 -3.41
C ARG A 134 5.72 -14.76 -4.74
N GLU A 135 6.16 -13.97 -5.68
CA GLU A 135 6.81 -14.51 -6.86
C GLU A 135 8.17 -15.14 -6.47
N PHE A 136 8.30 -16.45 -6.70
CA PHE A 136 9.57 -17.15 -6.48
C PHE A 136 10.43 -17.01 -7.72
N LYS A 137 11.40 -16.09 -7.68
CA LYS A 137 12.39 -15.88 -8.74
C LYS A 137 13.79 -16.10 -8.20
N LYS A 138 14.38 -17.26 -8.43
CA LYS A 138 15.79 -17.53 -8.18
C LYS A 138 16.52 -17.58 -9.51
N LYS A 139 17.42 -16.61 -9.75
CA LYS A 139 18.18 -16.50 -11.02
C LYS A 139 18.99 -17.75 -11.42
N TRP A 140 19.34 -18.60 -10.44
CA TRP A 140 20.11 -19.82 -10.63
C TRP A 140 19.24 -21.08 -10.85
N LEU A 141 17.91 -20.96 -10.73
CA LEU A 141 16.96 -22.07 -10.98
C LEU A 141 16.31 -21.91 -12.35
N PRO A 142 16.05 -23.04 -13.06
CA PRO A 142 15.30 -23.02 -14.31
C PRO A 142 13.90 -22.40 -14.12
N ASP A 143 13.41 -21.68 -15.12
CA ASP A 143 12.13 -20.97 -15.06
C ASP A 143 10.93 -21.90 -14.80
N PHE A 144 10.96 -23.13 -15.34
CA PHE A 144 9.89 -24.09 -15.09
C PHE A 144 9.81 -24.48 -13.60
N PHE A 145 10.95 -24.58 -12.90
CA PHE A 145 10.99 -24.89 -11.49
C PHE A 145 10.50 -23.68 -10.64
N ASN A 146 10.93 -22.47 -10.99
CA ASN A 146 10.42 -21.25 -10.37
C ASN A 146 8.89 -21.16 -10.50
N ARG A 147 8.34 -21.42 -11.69
CA ARG A 147 6.88 -21.45 -11.94
C ARG A 147 6.16 -22.55 -11.15
N PHE A 148 6.76 -23.73 -11.05
CA PHE A 148 6.20 -24.84 -10.28
C PHE A 148 6.09 -24.50 -8.79
N VAL A 149 7.16 -23.98 -8.18
CA VAL A 149 7.17 -23.56 -6.79
C VAL A 149 6.16 -22.44 -6.54
N THR A 150 6.11 -21.46 -7.43
CA THR A 150 5.12 -20.36 -7.36
C THR A 150 3.68 -20.90 -7.38
N LYS A 151 3.38 -21.86 -8.28
CA LYS A 151 2.05 -22.50 -8.33
C LYS A 151 1.70 -23.23 -7.04
N LEU A 152 2.63 -23.97 -6.45
CA LEU A 152 2.41 -24.66 -5.16
C LEU A 152 2.14 -23.63 -4.03
N TRP A 153 2.88 -22.55 -4.00
CA TRP A 153 2.68 -21.50 -3.00
C TRP A 153 1.33 -20.79 -3.15
N ILE A 154 0.96 -20.43 -4.37
CA ILE A 154 -0.35 -19.83 -4.64
C ILE A 154 -1.46 -20.80 -4.30
N HIS A 155 -1.35 -22.09 -4.65
CA HIS A 155 -2.33 -23.11 -4.30
C HIS A 155 -2.49 -23.24 -2.76
N SER A 156 -1.37 -23.31 -2.05
CA SER A 156 -1.37 -23.35 -0.57
C SER A 156 -2.02 -22.09 0.03
N LEU A 157 -1.69 -20.90 -0.51
CA LEU A 157 -2.28 -19.64 -0.09
C LEU A 157 -3.79 -19.63 -0.33
N LEU A 158 -4.25 -19.97 -1.54
CA LEU A 158 -5.67 -20.03 -1.90
C LEU A 158 -6.45 -20.98 -0.97
N LYS A 159 -5.86 -22.12 -0.60
CA LYS A 159 -6.46 -23.04 0.37
C LYS A 159 -6.72 -22.36 1.72
N GLN A 160 -5.80 -21.52 2.18
CA GLN A 160 -5.98 -20.80 3.44
C GLN A 160 -6.94 -19.61 3.30
N LEU A 161 -6.86 -18.85 2.21
CA LEU A 161 -7.75 -17.72 1.96
C LEU A 161 -9.22 -18.14 1.85
N LYS A 162 -9.51 -19.31 1.25
CA LYS A 162 -10.86 -19.90 1.19
C LYS A 162 -11.45 -20.23 2.56
N ARG A 163 -10.61 -20.44 3.57
CA ARG A 163 -11.03 -20.78 4.95
C ARG A 163 -11.32 -19.56 5.81
N LEU A 164 -10.88 -18.37 5.37
CA LEU A 164 -11.19 -17.11 6.05
C LEU A 164 -12.70 -16.83 5.97
N ASP A 165 -13.27 -16.22 7.00
CA ASP A 165 -14.65 -15.73 6.96
C ASP A 165 -14.81 -14.60 5.92
N ARG A 166 -13.79 -13.72 5.78
CA ARG A 166 -13.72 -12.68 4.74
C ARG A 166 -12.28 -12.43 4.31
N PHE A 167 -12.15 -12.10 3.04
CA PHE A 167 -10.88 -11.67 2.44
C PHE A 167 -11.06 -10.29 1.83
N VAL A 168 -10.36 -9.29 2.39
CA VAL A 168 -10.43 -7.89 1.98
C VAL A 168 -9.31 -7.59 1.01
N VAL A 169 -9.67 -7.05 -0.14
CA VAL A 169 -8.79 -6.51 -1.17
C VAL A 169 -9.01 -5.00 -1.29
N LEU A 170 -8.05 -4.28 -1.85
CA LEU A 170 -8.04 -2.82 -1.80
C LEU A 170 -8.65 -2.15 -3.05
N SER A 171 -8.88 -2.90 -4.13
CA SER A 171 -9.34 -2.36 -5.41
C SER A 171 -10.25 -3.35 -6.14
N GLU A 172 -11.10 -2.83 -7.03
CA GLU A 172 -11.97 -3.65 -7.89
C GLU A 172 -11.16 -4.48 -8.88
N GLU A 173 -10.02 -3.94 -9.35
CA GLU A 173 -9.11 -4.69 -10.20
C GLU A 173 -8.52 -5.90 -9.46
N ASP A 174 -8.03 -5.70 -8.22
CA ASP A 174 -7.49 -6.83 -7.44
C ASP A 174 -8.59 -7.82 -7.05
N TYR A 175 -9.82 -7.35 -6.80
CA TYR A 175 -10.98 -8.24 -6.59
C TYR A 175 -11.18 -9.21 -7.78
N LYS A 176 -11.06 -8.75 -9.01
CA LYS A 176 -11.16 -9.58 -10.23
C LYS A 176 -10.00 -10.57 -10.34
N ASN A 177 -8.83 -10.22 -9.81
CA ASN A 177 -7.63 -11.06 -9.83
C ASN A 177 -7.72 -12.30 -8.92
N TRP A 178 -8.73 -12.41 -8.05
CA TRP A 178 -8.95 -13.56 -7.16
C TRP A 178 -10.24 -14.34 -7.53
N PRO A 179 -10.38 -14.86 -8.76
CA PRO A 179 -11.62 -15.51 -9.22
C PRO A 179 -11.99 -16.77 -8.41
N GLU A 180 -11.00 -17.41 -7.76
CA GLU A 180 -11.20 -18.65 -6.98
C GLU A 180 -11.82 -18.42 -5.60
N LEU A 181 -11.96 -17.15 -5.15
CA LEU A 181 -12.44 -16.79 -3.82
C LEU A 181 -13.84 -16.19 -3.90
N ASN A 182 -14.77 -16.76 -3.12
CA ASN A 182 -16.15 -16.29 -3.00
C ASN A 182 -16.39 -15.44 -1.73
N ASN A 183 -15.41 -15.41 -0.82
CA ASN A 183 -15.48 -14.71 0.46
C ASN A 183 -14.77 -13.34 0.43
N LYS A 184 -14.45 -12.83 -0.75
CA LYS A 184 -13.74 -11.56 -0.95
C LYS A 184 -14.70 -10.36 -0.91
N ILE A 185 -14.16 -9.21 -0.50
CA ILE A 185 -14.84 -7.92 -0.49
C ILE A 185 -13.79 -6.82 -0.76
N VAL A 186 -14.21 -5.73 -1.40
CA VAL A 186 -13.37 -4.55 -1.60
C VAL A 186 -13.60 -3.59 -0.45
N ILE A 187 -12.53 -3.21 0.26
CA ILE A 187 -12.48 -2.06 1.16
C ILE A 187 -11.15 -1.35 0.88
N PRO A 188 -11.17 -0.18 0.25
CA PRO A 188 -9.97 0.57 -0.09
C PRO A 188 -9.20 1.05 1.15
N ASN A 189 -7.96 1.49 0.93
CA ASN A 189 -7.25 2.25 1.94
C ASN A 189 -7.87 3.64 2.11
N SER A 190 -7.89 4.14 3.34
CA SER A 190 -8.32 5.51 3.60
C SER A 190 -7.16 6.49 3.46
N ILE A 191 -7.48 7.71 3.04
CA ILE A 191 -6.62 8.88 3.24
C ILE A 191 -6.74 9.26 4.70
N SER A 192 -5.63 9.20 5.44
CA SER A 192 -5.62 9.44 6.89
C SER A 192 -5.71 10.91 7.28
N TYR A 193 -5.39 11.79 6.35
CA TYR A 193 -5.49 13.24 6.51
C TYR A 193 -6.07 13.86 5.24
N TYR A 194 -7.18 14.57 5.36
CA TYR A 194 -7.81 15.32 4.28
C TYR A 194 -7.56 16.80 4.55
N PRO A 195 -6.72 17.48 3.76
CA PRO A 195 -6.31 18.85 4.06
C PRO A 195 -7.42 19.87 3.82
N ASP A 196 -7.44 20.94 4.64
CA ASP A 196 -8.35 22.09 4.47
C ASP A 196 -7.89 23.06 3.39
N PHE A 197 -6.75 22.79 2.75
CA PHE A 197 -6.16 23.60 1.70
C PHE A 197 -6.06 22.81 0.38
N GLN A 198 -6.01 23.55 -0.71
CA GLN A 198 -5.78 23.00 -2.03
C GLN A 198 -4.60 23.71 -2.72
N SER A 199 -3.95 23.03 -3.66
CA SER A 199 -2.98 23.64 -4.55
C SER A 199 -3.68 24.61 -5.51
N THR A 200 -3.06 25.73 -5.80
CA THR A 200 -3.50 26.65 -6.87
C THR A 200 -3.17 26.10 -8.26
N CYS A 201 -2.33 25.07 -8.33
CA CYS A 201 -1.81 24.50 -9.58
C CYS A 201 -1.11 25.53 -10.51
N GLU A 202 -0.54 26.61 -9.94
CA GLU A 202 0.12 27.68 -10.70
C GLU A 202 1.65 27.53 -10.73
N ASN A 203 2.20 26.84 -9.74
CA ASN A 203 3.64 26.62 -9.67
C ASN A 203 4.12 25.74 -10.82
N LYS A 204 5.24 26.09 -11.45
CA LYS A 204 5.88 25.27 -12.49
C LYS A 204 6.63 24.08 -11.86
N ARG A 205 5.87 23.24 -11.14
CA ARG A 205 6.42 22.15 -10.36
C ARG A 205 5.55 20.90 -10.44
N ALA A 206 6.17 19.80 -10.83
CA ALA A 206 5.60 18.46 -10.72
C ALA A 206 6.21 17.72 -9.52
N ILE A 207 5.47 16.80 -8.94
CA ILE A 207 5.89 16.00 -7.80
C ILE A 207 5.63 14.52 -8.04
N ALA A 208 6.55 13.67 -7.60
CA ALA A 208 6.37 12.23 -7.48
C ALA A 208 6.75 11.78 -6.07
N VAL A 209 6.02 10.82 -5.50
CA VAL A 209 6.22 10.37 -4.12
C VAL A 209 6.27 8.85 -4.05
N GLY A 210 7.30 8.30 -3.39
CA GLY A 210 7.41 6.86 -3.20
C GLY A 210 8.82 6.42 -2.82
N ARG A 211 8.98 5.15 -2.48
CA ARG A 211 10.31 4.60 -2.21
C ARG A 211 11.14 4.55 -3.49
N TYR A 212 12.43 4.86 -3.38
CA TYR A 212 13.38 4.68 -4.49
C TYR A 212 13.61 3.19 -4.75
N THR A 213 12.72 2.58 -5.52
CA THR A 213 12.71 1.15 -5.83
C THR A 213 12.23 0.91 -7.26
N TYR A 214 12.58 -0.22 -7.84
CA TYR A 214 12.12 -0.67 -9.15
C TYR A 214 10.58 -0.58 -9.31
N GLN A 215 9.83 -0.86 -8.24
CA GLN A 215 8.36 -0.79 -8.25
C GLN A 215 7.86 0.60 -8.66
N LYS A 216 8.46 1.66 -8.14
CA LYS A 216 7.98 3.04 -8.32
C LYS A 216 8.32 3.63 -9.69
N GLY A 217 9.23 2.99 -10.45
CA GLY A 217 9.48 3.34 -11.84
C GLY A 217 10.04 4.75 -12.05
N PHE A 218 10.78 5.29 -11.07
CA PHE A 218 11.38 6.63 -11.22
C PHE A 218 12.42 6.69 -12.34
N ASP A 219 12.98 5.57 -12.75
CA ASP A 219 13.79 5.44 -13.95
C ASP A 219 12.98 5.73 -15.23
N LEU A 220 11.72 5.30 -15.30
CA LEU A 220 10.82 5.62 -16.40
C LEU A 220 10.38 7.09 -16.34
N LEU A 221 10.13 7.62 -15.13
CA LEU A 221 9.78 9.02 -14.92
C LEU A 221 10.89 9.95 -15.39
N LEU A 222 12.15 9.66 -15.05
CA LEU A 222 13.29 10.49 -15.49
C LEU A 222 13.45 10.51 -17.00
N GLN A 223 13.19 9.38 -17.68
CA GLN A 223 13.17 9.34 -19.15
C GLN A 223 12.02 10.16 -19.74
N ALA A 224 10.80 10.07 -19.15
CA ALA A 224 9.69 10.91 -19.55
C ALA A 224 9.97 12.40 -19.30
N TRP A 225 10.60 12.72 -18.16
CA TRP A 225 10.95 14.09 -17.81
C TRP A 225 12.00 14.69 -18.76
N ARG A 226 12.88 13.89 -19.35
CA ARG A 226 13.80 14.35 -20.39
C ARG A 226 13.02 14.92 -21.59
N ILE A 227 11.94 14.26 -22.01
CA ILE A 227 11.08 14.72 -23.11
C ILE A 227 10.33 16.00 -22.71
N VAL A 228 9.84 16.06 -21.46
CA VAL A 228 9.18 17.26 -20.91
C VAL A 228 10.15 18.45 -20.87
N PHE A 229 11.36 18.22 -20.39
CA PHE A 229 12.38 19.26 -20.26
C PHE A 229 12.77 19.91 -21.61
N GLU A 230 12.79 19.14 -22.68
CA GLU A 230 13.07 19.66 -24.02
C GLU A 230 12.01 20.68 -24.50
N LYS A 231 10.77 20.52 -24.06
CA LYS A 231 9.65 21.41 -24.42
C LYS A 231 9.43 22.51 -23.37
N HIS A 232 9.64 22.21 -22.10
CA HIS A 232 9.30 23.06 -20.96
C HIS A 232 10.46 23.14 -19.96
N PRO A 233 11.58 23.79 -20.31
CA PRO A 233 12.81 23.83 -19.50
C PRO A 233 12.67 24.61 -18.19
N ASP A 234 11.60 25.35 -18.01
CA ASP A 234 11.29 26.15 -16.82
C ASP A 234 10.45 25.38 -15.77
N TRP A 235 10.03 24.14 -16.08
CA TRP A 235 9.36 23.26 -15.13
C TRP A 235 10.36 22.39 -14.34
N ARG A 236 10.01 22.10 -13.09
CA ARG A 236 10.82 21.30 -12.20
C ARG A 236 10.07 20.05 -11.76
N LEU A 237 10.82 18.96 -11.49
CA LEU A 237 10.33 17.72 -10.92
C LEU A 237 11.00 17.49 -9.57
N ASP A 238 10.19 17.36 -8.53
CA ASP A 238 10.63 16.95 -7.19
C ASP A 238 10.17 15.52 -6.90
N ILE A 239 11.10 14.63 -6.56
CA ILE A 239 10.83 13.23 -6.19
C ILE A 239 11.12 13.07 -4.70
N TYR A 240 10.11 12.72 -3.91
CA TYR A 240 10.24 12.52 -2.46
C TYR A 240 10.13 11.05 -2.09
N GLY A 241 11.08 10.56 -1.27
CA GLY A 241 10.99 9.18 -0.83
C GLY A 241 12.12 8.67 0.03
N SER A 242 11.97 7.44 0.48
CA SER A 242 13.01 6.70 1.18
C SER A 242 13.70 5.68 0.26
N GLY A 243 14.91 5.29 0.61
CA GLY A 243 15.71 4.33 -0.17
C GLY A 243 16.94 4.96 -0.85
N GLU A 244 17.55 4.23 -1.76
CA GLU A 244 18.80 4.62 -2.44
C GLU A 244 18.49 5.58 -3.60
N ARG A 245 18.54 6.88 -3.33
CA ARG A 245 18.26 7.93 -4.32
C ARG A 245 19.43 8.21 -5.27
N GLU A 246 20.63 7.87 -4.86
CA GLU A 246 21.89 8.15 -5.57
C GLU A 246 21.91 7.53 -6.99
N GLU A 247 21.24 6.38 -7.15
CA GLU A 247 21.08 5.74 -8.46
C GLU A 247 20.26 6.62 -9.41
N TYR A 248 19.17 7.20 -8.91
CA TYR A 248 18.28 8.07 -9.70
C TYR A 248 18.90 9.45 -9.95
N GLU A 249 19.66 10.00 -9.00
CA GLU A 249 20.45 11.22 -9.19
C GLU A 249 21.49 11.04 -10.30
N ARG A 250 22.17 9.88 -10.33
CA ARG A 250 23.12 9.54 -11.39
C ARG A 250 22.42 9.44 -12.74
N LEU A 251 21.28 8.72 -12.80
CA LEU A 251 20.50 8.60 -14.03
C LEU A 251 20.01 9.97 -14.51
N GLY A 252 19.61 10.86 -13.62
CA GLY A 252 19.24 12.24 -13.95
C GLY A 252 20.38 13.03 -14.60
N LYS A 253 21.62 12.82 -14.14
CA LYS A 253 22.82 13.41 -14.77
C LYS A 253 23.08 12.81 -16.17
N GLU A 254 22.98 11.50 -16.31
CA GLU A 254 23.15 10.79 -17.59
C GLU A 254 22.13 11.24 -18.63
N LEU A 255 20.89 11.51 -18.20
CA LEU A 255 19.79 12.01 -19.05
C LEU A 255 19.86 13.54 -19.27
N GLY A 256 20.74 14.28 -18.59
CA GLY A 256 20.89 15.71 -18.71
C GLY A 256 19.74 16.53 -18.11
N VAL A 257 19.07 16.01 -17.09
CA VAL A 257 17.92 16.68 -16.43
C VAL A 257 18.19 17.07 -14.97
N SER A 258 19.43 16.92 -14.50
CA SER A 258 19.81 17.16 -13.09
C SER A 258 19.61 18.60 -12.61
N GLU A 259 19.50 19.60 -13.51
CA GLU A 259 19.23 20.99 -13.14
C GLU A 259 17.76 21.26 -12.81
N VAL A 260 16.87 20.41 -13.31
CA VAL A 260 15.41 20.56 -13.16
C VAL A 260 14.74 19.41 -12.41
N VAL A 261 15.49 18.36 -12.06
CA VAL A 261 14.99 17.23 -11.24
C VAL A 261 15.76 17.18 -9.93
N THR A 262 15.03 17.10 -8.83
CA THR A 262 15.61 16.95 -7.49
C THR A 262 15.06 15.71 -6.80
N CYS A 263 15.98 14.83 -6.32
CA CYS A 263 15.62 13.69 -5.51
C CYS A 263 15.76 14.06 -4.02
N HIS A 264 14.65 13.99 -3.28
CA HIS A 264 14.57 14.35 -1.87
C HIS A 264 14.44 13.11 -0.98
N PRO A 265 14.89 13.16 0.27
CA PRO A 265 14.52 12.17 1.27
C PRO A 265 13.02 12.22 1.55
N ALA A 266 12.51 11.21 2.25
CA ALA A 266 11.15 11.23 2.77
C ALA A 266 11.01 12.39 3.79
N VAL A 267 9.87 13.10 3.73
CA VAL A 267 9.53 14.22 4.62
C VAL A 267 8.32 13.86 5.45
N SER A 268 8.19 14.47 6.62
CA SER A 268 7.05 14.26 7.53
C SER A 268 5.79 14.98 7.04
N ASP A 269 5.96 16.10 6.36
CA ASP A 269 4.87 16.94 5.85
C ASP A 269 4.85 16.93 4.32
N ILE A 270 4.41 15.80 3.76
CA ILE A 270 4.31 15.64 2.31
C ILE A 270 3.13 16.45 1.72
N TYR A 271 2.09 16.74 2.51
CA TYR A 271 0.94 17.49 2.04
C TYR A 271 1.29 18.93 1.66
N GLU A 272 2.22 19.57 2.37
CA GLU A 272 2.75 20.87 1.98
C GLU A 272 3.49 20.79 0.63
N LYS A 273 4.16 19.69 0.34
CA LYS A 273 4.83 19.49 -0.95
C LYS A 273 3.83 19.25 -2.08
N TYR A 274 2.73 18.56 -1.82
CA TYR A 274 1.63 18.50 -2.76
C TYR A 274 1.06 19.90 -3.02
N ARG A 275 0.77 20.69 -1.98
CA ARG A 275 0.25 22.05 -2.10
C ARG A 275 1.12 22.95 -2.96
N GLU A 276 2.44 22.84 -2.86
CA GLU A 276 3.44 23.59 -3.65
C GLU A 276 3.55 23.11 -5.11
N SER A 277 2.87 22.02 -5.46
CA SER A 277 2.99 21.38 -6.79
C SER A 277 1.72 21.58 -7.62
N SER A 278 1.86 21.49 -8.94
CA SER A 278 0.75 21.65 -9.89
C SER A 278 0.38 20.36 -10.63
N ILE A 279 1.26 19.37 -10.61
CA ILE A 279 1.06 18.07 -11.27
C ILE A 279 1.66 16.98 -10.38
N PHE A 280 0.90 15.94 -10.10
CA PHE A 280 1.42 14.72 -9.49
C PHE A 280 1.70 13.68 -10.57
N VAL A 281 2.83 12.97 -10.48
CA VAL A 281 3.16 11.93 -11.45
C VAL A 281 3.36 10.58 -10.77
N LEU A 282 2.62 9.55 -11.22
CA LEU A 282 2.78 8.18 -10.77
C LEU A 282 3.31 7.30 -11.92
N SER A 283 4.59 6.98 -11.83
CA SER A 283 5.29 6.15 -12.82
C SER A 283 5.45 4.67 -12.39
N SER A 284 4.69 4.24 -11.39
CA SER A 284 4.81 2.91 -10.81
C SER A 284 4.55 1.80 -11.83
N ARG A 285 5.33 0.73 -11.73
CA ARG A 285 5.11 -0.49 -12.53
C ARG A 285 3.93 -1.32 -12.04
N TYR A 286 3.65 -1.23 -10.75
CA TYR A 286 2.50 -1.85 -10.07
C TYR A 286 2.29 -1.23 -8.70
N GLU A 287 1.06 -1.27 -8.22
CA GLU A 287 0.65 -0.78 -6.89
C GLU A 287 -0.15 -1.85 -6.13
N GLY A 288 -0.41 -1.60 -4.86
CA GLY A 288 -1.42 -2.31 -4.08
C GLY A 288 -2.75 -1.55 -4.04
N PHE A 289 -2.65 -0.20 -4.05
CA PHE A 289 -3.77 0.73 -4.08
C PHE A 289 -3.37 2.06 -4.74
N GLY A 290 -2.16 2.59 -4.43
CA GLY A 290 -1.73 3.89 -4.90
C GLY A 290 -2.09 5.03 -3.93
N LEU A 291 -1.90 4.81 -2.62
CA LEU A 291 -2.28 5.78 -1.58
C LEU A 291 -1.77 7.20 -1.85
N VAL A 292 -0.49 7.34 -2.25
CA VAL A 292 0.13 8.64 -2.57
C VAL A 292 -0.57 9.38 -3.71
N LEU A 293 -1.21 8.64 -4.63
CA LEU A 293 -2.04 9.21 -5.70
C LEU A 293 -3.29 9.86 -5.11
N ALA A 294 -4.02 9.12 -4.27
CA ALA A 294 -5.22 9.65 -3.62
C ALA A 294 -4.89 10.82 -2.67
N GLU A 295 -3.74 10.76 -1.96
CA GLU A 295 -3.24 11.86 -1.13
C GLU A 295 -2.97 13.14 -1.95
N ALA A 296 -2.27 13.03 -3.08
CA ALA A 296 -2.02 14.17 -3.94
C ALA A 296 -3.31 14.76 -4.53
N MET A 297 -4.21 13.90 -5.01
CA MET A 297 -5.52 14.30 -5.53
C MET A 297 -6.38 14.99 -4.46
N SER A 298 -6.29 14.60 -3.19
CA SER A 298 -7.02 15.24 -2.08
C SER A 298 -6.58 16.68 -1.82
N THR A 299 -5.38 17.08 -2.27
CA THR A 299 -4.88 18.46 -2.21
C THR A 299 -5.19 19.28 -3.48
N GLY A 300 -6.02 18.75 -4.37
CA GLY A 300 -6.36 19.44 -5.62
C GLY A 300 -5.27 19.40 -6.70
N VAL A 301 -4.29 18.51 -6.56
CA VAL A 301 -3.22 18.32 -7.55
C VAL A 301 -3.63 17.23 -8.53
N PRO A 302 -3.86 17.57 -9.82
CA PRO A 302 -4.22 16.57 -10.82
C PRO A 302 -3.05 15.61 -11.07
N ALA A 303 -3.38 14.35 -11.33
CA ALA A 303 -2.39 13.31 -11.54
C ALA A 303 -2.22 12.94 -13.01
N VAL A 304 -0.99 12.62 -13.41
CA VAL A 304 -0.68 11.85 -14.62
C VAL A 304 -0.09 10.53 -14.16
N SER A 305 -0.73 9.42 -14.50
CA SER A 305 -0.37 8.10 -13.99
C SER A 305 -0.29 7.05 -15.09
N PHE A 306 0.67 6.14 -14.97
CA PHE A 306 0.53 4.86 -15.66
C PHE A 306 -0.72 4.13 -15.14
N ALA A 307 -1.48 3.51 -16.06
CA ALA A 307 -2.52 2.53 -15.74
C ALA A 307 -1.86 1.21 -15.31
N CYS A 308 -1.04 1.27 -14.27
CA CYS A 308 -0.34 0.11 -13.76
C CYS A 308 -1.30 -0.79 -12.95
N PRO A 309 -1.01 -2.11 -12.84
CA PRO A 309 -1.87 -3.03 -12.11
C PRO A 309 -2.14 -2.60 -10.67
N CYS A 310 -3.42 -2.62 -10.30
CA CYS A 310 -4.03 -2.39 -8.99
C CYS A 310 -3.84 -0.97 -8.42
N GLY A 311 -4.85 -0.17 -8.61
CA GLY A 311 -5.00 1.12 -7.94
C GLY A 311 -5.29 2.29 -8.87
N PRO A 312 -4.39 2.75 -9.76
CA PRO A 312 -4.60 3.97 -10.51
C PRO A 312 -5.92 4.01 -11.30
N SER A 313 -6.28 2.90 -11.96
CA SER A 313 -7.54 2.80 -12.73
C SER A 313 -8.80 2.73 -11.85
N ASP A 314 -8.66 2.46 -10.55
CA ASP A 314 -9.77 2.50 -9.60
C ASP A 314 -9.88 3.87 -8.89
N ILE A 315 -8.87 4.74 -9.05
CA ILE A 315 -8.80 6.06 -8.41
C ILE A 315 -9.04 7.18 -9.44
N ILE A 316 -8.44 7.08 -10.63
CA ILE A 316 -8.49 8.12 -11.68
C ILE A 316 -9.56 7.77 -12.72
N HIS A 317 -10.41 8.75 -13.03
CA HIS A 317 -11.29 8.75 -14.19
C HIS A 317 -10.61 9.60 -15.28
N ASP A 318 -10.06 8.93 -16.29
CA ASP A 318 -9.24 9.56 -17.34
C ASP A 318 -9.92 10.76 -18.00
N GLY A 319 -9.22 11.90 -18.06
CA GLY A 319 -9.68 13.16 -18.61
C GLY A 319 -10.71 13.92 -17.76
N ILE A 320 -11.12 13.37 -16.60
CA ILE A 320 -12.09 13.98 -15.67
C ILE A 320 -11.38 14.52 -14.43
N ASP A 321 -10.61 13.69 -13.72
CA ASP A 321 -9.96 14.02 -12.47
C ASP A 321 -8.44 13.71 -12.48
N GLY A 322 -7.91 13.28 -13.62
CA GLY A 322 -6.52 12.99 -13.89
C GLY A 322 -6.32 12.45 -15.28
N ILE A 323 -5.12 12.02 -15.60
CA ILE A 323 -4.75 11.41 -16.88
C ILE A 323 -4.18 10.01 -16.61
N LEU A 324 -4.77 9.00 -17.26
CA LEU A 324 -4.26 7.64 -17.28
C LEU A 324 -3.60 7.34 -18.63
N VAL A 325 -2.38 6.84 -18.58
CA VAL A 325 -1.65 6.43 -19.78
C VAL A 325 -1.25 4.97 -19.71
N GLU A 326 -0.99 4.35 -20.85
CA GLU A 326 -0.56 2.95 -20.92
C GLU A 326 0.65 2.67 -20.03
N ASN A 327 0.58 1.55 -19.28
CA ASN A 327 1.63 1.20 -18.33
C ASN A 327 2.99 1.00 -19.01
N GLY A 328 4.00 1.76 -18.56
CA GLY A 328 5.36 1.75 -19.09
C GLY A 328 5.58 2.54 -20.37
N ASN A 329 4.53 3.18 -20.93
CA ASN A 329 4.67 4.04 -22.09
C ASN A 329 5.20 5.41 -21.71
N ILE A 330 6.53 5.56 -21.80
CA ILE A 330 7.28 6.77 -21.41
C ILE A 330 6.82 7.99 -22.21
N GLN A 331 6.60 7.84 -23.53
CA GLN A 331 6.16 8.93 -24.39
C GLN A 331 4.77 9.42 -23.98
N ALA A 332 3.83 8.51 -23.76
CA ALA A 332 2.49 8.87 -23.32
C ALA A 332 2.47 9.57 -21.95
N LEU A 333 3.37 9.15 -21.02
CA LEU A 333 3.53 9.81 -19.73
C LEU A 333 4.03 11.26 -19.91
N ALA A 334 5.04 11.46 -20.76
CA ALA A 334 5.56 12.79 -21.07
C ALA A 334 4.51 13.67 -21.74
N ASP A 335 3.76 13.14 -22.71
CA ASP A 335 2.72 13.87 -23.41
C ASP A 335 1.57 14.27 -22.48
N GLY A 336 1.16 13.38 -21.55
CA GLY A 336 0.18 13.71 -20.51
C GLY A 336 0.66 14.84 -19.58
N ILE A 337 1.93 14.83 -19.19
CA ILE A 337 2.53 15.90 -18.38
C ILE A 337 2.54 17.22 -19.19
N CYS A 338 3.02 17.20 -20.44
CA CYS A 338 3.03 18.39 -21.30
C CYS A 338 1.62 18.95 -21.50
N LEU A 339 0.61 18.12 -21.72
CA LEU A 339 -0.78 18.55 -21.85
C LEU A 339 -1.25 19.37 -20.63
N LEU A 340 -0.90 18.92 -19.41
CA LEU A 340 -1.25 19.66 -18.19
C LEU A 340 -0.39 20.92 -18.02
N ILE A 341 0.85 20.93 -18.48
CA ILE A 341 1.72 22.11 -18.49
C ILE A 341 1.14 23.19 -19.39
N GLU A 342 0.79 22.83 -20.61
CA GLU A 342 0.34 23.73 -21.68
C GLU A 342 -1.08 24.25 -21.46
N ASN A 343 -1.91 23.54 -20.70
CA ASN A 343 -3.30 23.92 -20.49
C ASN A 343 -3.62 24.10 -18.99
N GLU A 344 -3.36 25.32 -18.49
CA GLU A 344 -3.60 25.66 -17.08
C GLU A 344 -5.07 25.51 -16.68
N THR A 345 -6.01 25.93 -17.53
CA THR A 345 -7.44 25.81 -17.24
C THR A 345 -7.85 24.35 -17.11
N PHE A 346 -7.36 23.48 -17.97
CA PHE A 346 -7.62 22.05 -17.91
C PHE A 346 -6.99 21.43 -16.65
N ARG A 347 -5.74 21.79 -16.35
CA ARG A 347 -5.03 21.34 -15.15
C ARG A 347 -5.79 21.70 -13.87
N LYS A 348 -6.23 22.95 -13.72
CA LYS A 348 -7.00 23.41 -12.55
C LYS A 348 -8.34 22.68 -12.44
N ARG A 349 -9.05 22.51 -13.56
CA ARG A 349 -10.32 21.75 -13.58
C ARG A 349 -10.14 20.31 -13.11
N LEU A 350 -9.12 19.62 -13.63
CA LEU A 350 -8.83 18.25 -13.18
C LEU A 350 -8.49 18.20 -11.69
N GLY A 351 -7.77 19.19 -11.15
CA GLY A 351 -7.46 19.28 -9.72
C GLY A 351 -8.71 19.44 -8.85
N GLU A 352 -9.66 20.29 -9.27
CA GLU A 352 -10.94 20.45 -8.57
C GLU A 352 -11.77 19.14 -8.57
N GLU A 353 -11.84 18.45 -9.71
CA GLU A 353 -12.55 17.17 -9.79
C GLU A 353 -11.83 16.07 -9.01
N ALA A 354 -10.48 16.05 -9.03
CA ALA A 354 -9.67 15.11 -8.28
C ALA A 354 -10.03 15.11 -6.78
N THR A 355 -10.15 16.29 -6.18
CA THR A 355 -10.53 16.42 -4.76
C THR A 355 -11.90 15.79 -4.47
N LYS A 356 -12.87 15.98 -5.36
CA LYS A 356 -14.21 15.41 -5.21
C LYS A 356 -14.19 13.90 -5.35
N SER A 357 -13.50 13.39 -6.36
CA SER A 357 -13.43 11.96 -6.67
C SER A 357 -12.82 11.15 -5.52
N VAL A 358 -11.72 11.64 -4.91
CA VAL A 358 -11.06 10.91 -3.83
C VAL A 358 -11.71 11.08 -2.46
N SER A 359 -12.77 11.90 -2.34
CA SER A 359 -13.51 12.07 -1.08
C SER A 359 -14.12 10.76 -0.57
N CYS A 360 -14.43 9.83 -1.47
CA CYS A 360 -14.91 8.49 -1.13
C CYS A 360 -13.88 7.64 -0.35
N PHE A 361 -12.61 8.02 -0.39
CA PHE A 361 -11.52 7.38 0.38
C PHE A 361 -11.25 8.10 1.71
N SER A 362 -12.12 9.03 2.15
CA SER A 362 -11.99 9.67 3.46
C SER A 362 -11.99 8.62 4.58
N GLN A 363 -11.28 8.94 5.67
CA GLN A 363 -11.11 7.99 6.77
C GLN A 363 -12.44 7.56 7.37
N ASP A 364 -13.38 8.50 7.54
CA ASP A 364 -14.71 8.21 8.09
C ASP A 364 -15.49 7.21 7.22
N LEU A 365 -15.52 7.41 5.90
CA LEU A 365 -16.25 6.54 4.98
C LEU A 365 -15.67 5.12 4.95
N ILE A 366 -14.35 5.02 4.89
CA ILE A 366 -13.68 3.72 4.86
C ILE A 366 -13.81 3.00 6.22
N MET A 367 -13.66 3.72 7.34
CA MET A 367 -13.84 3.11 8.66
C MET A 367 -15.29 2.69 8.91
N ASN A 368 -16.28 3.40 8.37
CA ASN A 368 -17.67 2.94 8.38
C ASN A 368 -17.87 1.63 7.60
N GLN A 369 -17.17 1.44 6.47
CA GLN A 369 -17.22 0.16 5.74
C GLN A 369 -16.63 -0.98 6.59
N TRP A 370 -15.51 -0.74 7.29
CA TRP A 370 -14.92 -1.70 8.23
C TRP A 370 -15.88 -2.00 9.39
N GLY A 371 -16.49 -0.99 10.00
CA GLY A 371 -17.49 -1.16 11.06
C GLY A 371 -18.68 -2.00 10.61
N ASN A 372 -19.20 -1.74 9.41
CA ASN A 372 -20.27 -2.53 8.80
C ASN A 372 -19.86 -3.98 8.57
N LEU A 373 -18.63 -4.22 8.08
CA LEU A 373 -18.10 -5.57 7.93
C LEU A 373 -18.02 -6.30 9.28
N PHE A 374 -17.47 -5.67 10.31
CA PHE A 374 -17.38 -6.27 11.65
C PHE A 374 -18.76 -6.60 12.22
N ASN A 375 -19.71 -5.67 12.12
CA ASN A 375 -21.07 -5.88 12.58
C ASN A 375 -21.77 -7.01 11.82
N LEU A 376 -21.58 -7.10 10.50
CA LEU A 376 -22.11 -8.19 9.68
C LEU A 376 -21.57 -9.56 10.12
N MET A 377 -20.28 -9.61 10.46
CA MET A 377 -19.63 -10.84 10.92
C MET A 377 -20.12 -11.30 12.29
N MET A 378 -20.52 -10.35 13.15
CA MET A 378 -21.05 -10.64 14.49
C MET A 378 -22.56 -10.93 14.49
N LYS A 379 -23.30 -10.39 13.55
CA LYS A 379 -24.72 -10.76 13.34
C LYS A 379 -24.79 -12.20 12.83
N LYS A 380 -24.65 -13.16 13.73
CA LYS A 380 -24.81 -14.57 13.44
C LYS A 380 -26.25 -15.00 13.50
N ASN A 381 -26.65 -15.76 12.46
CA ASN A 381 -27.59 -16.89 12.53
C ASN A 381 -28.64 -16.85 13.64
N THR A 382 -29.52 -15.87 13.57
CA THR A 382 -30.83 -15.94 14.18
C THR A 382 -31.86 -16.57 13.22
N LEU A 383 -31.37 -17.28 12.20
CA LEU A 383 -32.15 -18.08 11.27
C LEU A 383 -31.54 -19.48 11.20
N SER A 384 -31.78 -20.29 12.22
CA SER A 384 -31.73 -21.74 12.20
C SER A 384 -32.92 -22.27 12.98
#